data_87b00d10f802288e1837d3969f0ff33b
#
_entry.id   87b00d10f802288e1837d3969f0ff33b
#
_cell.length_a   1.000
_cell.length_b   1.000
_cell.length_c   1.000
_cell.angle_alpha   90.00
_cell.angle_beta   90.00
_cell.angle_gamma   90.00
#
_symmetry.space_group_name_H-M   'P 1'
#
loop_
_entity.id
_entity.type
_entity.pdbx_description
1 polymer ?
#
loop_
_entity_poly.entity_id
_entity_poly.type
_entity_poly.pdbx_seq_one_letter_code
_entity_poly.pdbx_strand_id
1 'polypeptide(L)'
;MKLAVIGSKEFKDYRKLKSVLDQLSGITAIVSGAASGTDAMAARYAKVHNIKLIEFPPDYKNYGEEAKHFRDRQIVENCDSLIAFWDGKCEGTKYTIEYAEKLEIPLKVISIQSSPLEGENPEIFREEGFSVK
;
A
#
# COMPACT_ATOMS: atom_id res chain seq x y z
N MET A 1 12.94 -1.14 7.64
CA MET A 1 11.76 -0.24 7.72
C MET A 1 10.47 -1.05 7.64
N LYS A 2 9.46 -0.58 8.30
CA LYS A 2 8.11 -1.12 8.15
C LYS A 2 7.45 -0.43 6.96
N LEU A 3 7.18 -1.18 5.91
CA LEU A 3 6.63 -0.64 4.66
C LEU A 3 5.14 -0.95 4.58
N ALA A 4 4.31 0.09 4.53
CA ALA A 4 2.90 -0.11 4.26
C ALA A 4 2.70 -0.25 2.75
N VAL A 5 1.94 -1.26 2.35
CA VAL A 5 1.59 -1.48 0.95
C VAL A 5 0.08 -1.48 0.86
N ILE A 6 -0.46 -0.47 0.20
CA ILE A 6 -1.90 -0.31 0.08
C ILE A 6 -2.27 -0.10 -1.39
N GLY A 7 -3.55 -0.16 -1.68
CA GLY A 7 -4.00 0.12 -3.03
C GLY A 7 -5.38 -0.44 -3.31
N SER A 8 -5.74 -0.39 -4.58
CA SER A 8 -7.05 -0.84 -5.04
C SER A 8 -7.25 -2.33 -4.80
N LYS A 9 -8.44 -2.69 -4.35
CA LYS A 9 -8.80 -4.11 -4.18
C LYS A 9 -9.02 -4.81 -5.53
N GLU A 10 -9.08 -4.04 -6.61
CA GLU A 10 -9.21 -4.59 -7.96
C GLU A 10 -7.85 -4.84 -8.62
N PHE A 11 -6.76 -4.36 -8.03
CA PHE A 11 -5.43 -4.54 -8.59
C PHE A 11 -4.96 -5.98 -8.41
N LYS A 12 -4.57 -6.62 -9.50
CA LYS A 12 -4.20 -8.04 -9.47
C LYS A 12 -2.91 -8.36 -10.21
N ASP A 13 -2.13 -7.34 -10.56
CA ASP A 13 -0.88 -7.54 -11.26
C ASP A 13 0.28 -7.73 -10.27
N TYR A 14 0.47 -8.97 -9.87
CA TYR A 14 1.53 -9.30 -8.91
C TYR A 14 2.93 -8.97 -9.42
N ARG A 15 3.16 -9.12 -10.72
CA ARG A 15 4.47 -8.80 -11.31
C ARG A 15 4.82 -7.34 -11.10
N LYS A 16 3.84 -6.48 -11.30
CA LYS A 16 4.03 -5.04 -11.10
C LYS A 16 4.37 -4.75 -9.64
N LEU A 17 3.59 -5.30 -8.73
CA LEU A 17 3.84 -5.11 -7.30
C LEU A 17 5.22 -5.62 -6.91
N LYS A 18 5.56 -6.83 -7.35
CA LYS A 18 6.84 -7.43 -7.05
C LYS A 18 7.99 -6.57 -7.59
N SER A 19 7.88 -6.09 -8.83
CA SER A 19 8.95 -5.30 -9.43
C SER A 19 9.20 -4.00 -8.66
N VAL A 20 8.15 -3.40 -8.13
CA VAL A 20 8.27 -2.18 -7.33
C VAL A 20 8.94 -2.49 -5.99
N LEU A 21 8.47 -3.51 -5.30
CA LEU A 21 9.01 -3.85 -3.98
C LEU A 21 10.44 -4.38 -4.05
N ASP A 22 10.78 -5.08 -5.12
CA ASP A 22 12.13 -5.62 -5.30
C ASP A 22 13.19 -4.51 -5.44
N GLN A 23 12.78 -3.30 -5.79
CA GLN A 23 13.70 -2.17 -5.90
C GLN A 23 14.07 -1.56 -4.55
N LEU A 24 13.38 -1.94 -3.50
CA LEU A 24 13.59 -1.38 -2.18
C LEU A 24 14.51 -2.28 -1.35
N SER A 25 15.23 -1.67 -0.42
CA SER A 25 16.06 -2.41 0.52
C SER A 25 15.63 -2.10 1.95
N GLY A 26 15.97 -2.99 2.86
CA GLY A 26 15.73 -2.74 4.28
C GLY A 26 14.30 -2.92 4.73
N ILE A 27 13.47 -3.66 3.98
CA ILE A 27 12.11 -3.96 4.40
C ILE A 27 12.16 -5.00 5.51
N THR A 28 11.74 -4.61 6.72
CA THR A 28 11.72 -5.53 7.87
C THR A 28 10.33 -6.07 8.14
N ALA A 29 9.30 -5.36 7.70
CA ALA A 29 7.93 -5.81 7.80
C ALA A 29 7.07 -5.12 6.74
N ILE A 30 6.01 -5.80 6.32
CA ILE A 30 5.00 -5.23 5.44
C ILE A 30 3.75 -5.02 6.27
N VAL A 31 3.17 -3.82 6.18
CA VAL A 31 1.95 -3.45 6.89
C VAL A 31 0.83 -3.37 5.86
N SER A 32 -0.28 -4.02 6.13
CA SER A 32 -1.38 -4.15 5.17
C SER A 32 -2.73 -4.17 5.86
N GLY A 33 -3.79 -4.02 5.08
CA GLY A 33 -5.15 -3.95 5.60
C GLY A 33 -5.95 -5.24 5.51
N ALA A 34 -5.33 -6.31 5.07
CA ALA A 34 -5.98 -7.62 4.98
C ALA A 34 -7.19 -7.66 4.01
N ALA A 35 -7.21 -6.78 3.02
CA ALA A 35 -8.26 -6.78 2.00
C ALA A 35 -7.84 -7.64 0.80
N SER A 36 -8.66 -7.64 -0.24
CA SER A 36 -8.32 -8.31 -1.49
C SER A 36 -7.44 -7.41 -2.37
N GLY A 37 -7.02 -7.94 -3.51
CA GLY A 37 -6.23 -7.17 -4.47
C GLY A 37 -4.84 -6.84 -3.97
N THR A 38 -4.52 -5.55 -3.90
CA THR A 38 -3.19 -5.09 -3.48
C THR A 38 -2.77 -5.70 -2.14
N ASP A 39 -3.67 -5.69 -1.15
CA ASP A 39 -3.35 -6.21 0.18
C ASP A 39 -3.02 -7.70 0.13
N ALA A 40 -3.80 -8.46 -0.62
CA ALA A 40 -3.55 -9.91 -0.75
C ALA A 40 -2.21 -10.18 -1.42
N MET A 41 -1.86 -9.38 -2.43
CA MET A 41 -0.59 -9.53 -3.11
C MET A 41 0.59 -9.13 -2.23
N ALA A 42 0.40 -8.11 -1.40
CA ALA A 42 1.43 -7.71 -0.44
C ALA A 42 1.67 -8.83 0.58
N ALA A 43 0.61 -9.49 1.02
CA ALA A 43 0.73 -10.64 1.92
C ALA A 43 1.49 -11.78 1.24
N ARG A 44 1.21 -12.04 -0.03
CA ARG A 44 1.92 -13.05 -0.80
C ARG A 44 3.41 -12.71 -0.91
N TYR A 45 3.72 -11.46 -1.20
CA TYR A 45 5.10 -11.00 -1.31
C TYR A 45 5.84 -11.21 0.01
N ALA A 46 5.22 -10.84 1.11
CA ALA A 46 5.82 -11.01 2.43
C ALA A 46 6.12 -12.48 2.70
N LYS A 47 5.17 -13.37 2.38
CA LYS A 47 5.33 -14.79 2.60
C LYS A 47 6.47 -15.37 1.74
N VAL A 48 6.48 -15.03 0.46
CA VAL A 48 7.48 -15.55 -0.48
C VAL A 48 8.89 -15.10 -0.07
N HIS A 49 9.02 -13.88 0.43
CA HIS A 49 10.32 -13.30 0.78
C HIS A 49 10.64 -13.42 2.27
N ASN A 50 9.82 -14.16 3.00
CA ASN A 50 10.03 -14.39 4.43
C ASN A 50 10.13 -13.09 5.23
N ILE A 51 9.23 -12.14 4.90
CA ILE A 51 9.14 -10.85 5.55
C ILE A 51 7.96 -10.88 6.51
N LYS A 52 8.11 -10.26 7.68
CA LYS A 52 7.02 -10.19 8.66
C LYS A 52 5.83 -9.43 8.06
N LEU A 53 4.63 -9.95 8.29
CA LEU A 53 3.39 -9.31 7.83
C LEU A 53 2.60 -8.82 9.04
N ILE A 54 2.25 -7.55 9.02
CA ILE A 54 1.42 -6.92 10.06
C ILE A 54 0.13 -6.47 9.38
N GLU A 55 -0.99 -7.05 9.80
CA GLU A 55 -2.28 -6.77 9.18
C GLU A 55 -3.23 -6.08 10.15
N PHE A 56 -3.96 -5.10 9.63
CA PHE A 56 -5.00 -4.40 10.38
C PHE A 56 -6.33 -4.59 9.67
N PRO A 57 -7.05 -5.68 9.93
CA PRO A 57 -8.38 -5.84 9.34
C PRO A 57 -9.35 -4.82 9.91
N PRO A 58 -10.31 -4.35 9.11
CA PRO A 58 -11.29 -3.39 9.62
C PRO A 58 -12.18 -4.04 10.67
N ASP A 59 -12.43 -3.32 11.75
CA ASP A 59 -13.23 -3.81 12.87
C ASP A 59 -14.66 -3.25 12.78
N TYR A 60 -15.45 -3.87 11.92
CA TYR A 60 -16.83 -3.42 11.69
C TYR A 60 -17.70 -3.54 12.94
N LYS A 61 -17.40 -4.51 13.77
CA LYS A 61 -18.20 -4.73 14.98
C LYS A 61 -18.15 -3.53 15.92
N ASN A 62 -16.97 -2.94 16.09
CA ASN A 62 -16.79 -1.83 17.01
C ASN A 62 -16.93 -0.46 16.36
N TYR A 63 -16.63 -0.34 15.06
CA TYR A 63 -16.56 0.97 14.39
C TYR A 63 -17.54 1.14 13.23
N GLY A 64 -18.30 0.10 12.88
CA GLY A 64 -19.34 0.20 11.86
C GLY A 64 -18.78 0.75 10.54
N GLU A 65 -19.42 1.78 10.02
CA GLU A 65 -19.04 2.36 8.73
C GLU A 65 -17.68 3.04 8.75
N GLU A 66 -17.20 3.43 9.94
CA GLU A 66 -15.90 4.09 10.08
C GLU A 66 -14.74 3.10 10.18
N ALA A 67 -15.04 1.79 10.19
CA ALA A 67 -14.03 0.77 10.41
C ALA A 67 -12.88 0.83 9.40
N LYS A 68 -13.18 1.07 8.12
CA LYS A 68 -12.14 1.14 7.09
C LYS A 68 -11.23 2.34 7.28
N HIS A 69 -11.80 3.50 7.57
CA HIS A 69 -11.00 4.71 7.80
C HIS A 69 -10.14 4.56 9.04
N PHE A 70 -10.70 3.96 10.09
CA PHE A 70 -9.96 3.71 11.32
C PHE A 70 -8.78 2.79 11.05
N ARG A 71 -9.02 1.69 10.30
CA ARG A 71 -7.98 0.77 9.91
C ARG A 71 -6.90 1.43 9.07
N ASP A 72 -7.30 2.28 8.12
CA ASP A 72 -6.36 2.98 7.24
C ASP A 72 -5.44 3.90 8.03
N ARG A 73 -6.00 4.58 9.04
CA ARG A 73 -5.16 5.39 9.93
C ARG A 73 -4.17 4.54 10.72
N GLN A 74 -4.60 3.36 11.18
CA GLN A 74 -3.70 2.45 11.88
C GLN A 74 -2.53 2.03 11.02
N ILE A 75 -2.78 1.74 9.74
CA ILE A 75 -1.72 1.39 8.80
C ILE A 75 -0.69 2.50 8.72
N VAL A 76 -1.15 3.72 8.48
CA VAL A 76 -0.26 4.88 8.32
C VAL A 76 0.52 5.15 9.59
N GLU A 77 -0.13 5.03 10.74
CA GLU A 77 0.51 5.31 12.03
C GLU A 77 1.51 4.24 12.45
N ASN A 78 1.49 3.09 11.80
CA ASN A 78 2.35 1.97 12.16
C ASN A 78 3.35 1.60 11.08
N CYS A 79 3.64 2.52 10.17
CA CYS A 79 4.65 2.28 9.13
C CYS A 79 5.68 3.39 9.10
N ASP A 80 6.82 3.09 8.51
CA ASP A 80 7.89 4.07 8.30
C ASP A 80 7.79 4.71 6.93
N SER A 81 7.22 3.99 5.97
CA SER A 81 7.07 4.43 4.58
C SER A 81 5.84 3.76 4.00
N LEU A 82 5.27 4.33 2.94
CA LEU A 82 4.05 3.81 2.35
C LEU A 82 4.14 3.82 0.83
N ILE A 83 3.73 2.72 0.21
CA ILE A 83 3.54 2.64 -1.23
C ILE A 83 2.08 2.38 -1.51
N ALA A 84 1.50 3.17 -2.40
CA ALA A 84 0.10 3.03 -2.80
C ALA A 84 0.01 2.70 -4.28
N PHE A 85 -0.67 1.61 -4.59
CA PHE A 85 -1.00 1.25 -5.99
C PHE A 85 -2.40 1.77 -6.27
N TRP A 86 -2.48 2.91 -6.95
CA TRP A 86 -3.73 3.66 -7.06
C TRP A 86 -4.14 3.87 -8.51
N ASP A 87 -5.42 3.64 -8.77
CA ASP A 87 -6.00 3.83 -10.11
C ASP A 87 -6.53 5.26 -10.34
N GLY A 88 -6.36 6.12 -9.36
CA GLY A 88 -6.87 7.49 -9.42
C GLY A 88 -8.34 7.63 -9.05
N LYS A 89 -9.02 6.53 -8.73
CA LYS A 89 -10.46 6.52 -8.47
C LYS A 89 -10.84 5.96 -7.12
N CYS A 90 -10.07 5.00 -6.61
CA CYS A 90 -10.39 4.34 -5.34
C CYS A 90 -10.32 5.33 -4.20
N GLU A 91 -11.48 5.62 -3.59
CA GLU A 91 -11.57 6.61 -2.52
C GLU A 91 -10.86 6.19 -1.24
N GLY A 92 -10.89 4.90 -0.94
CA GLY A 92 -10.19 4.39 0.24
C GLY A 92 -8.68 4.58 0.14
N THR A 93 -8.13 4.33 -1.05
CA THR A 93 -6.70 4.54 -1.28
C THR A 93 -6.37 6.02 -1.21
N LYS A 94 -7.22 6.87 -1.80
CA LYS A 94 -7.03 8.32 -1.75
C LYS A 94 -7.00 8.82 -0.30
N TYR A 95 -7.93 8.34 0.51
CA TYR A 95 -8.00 8.72 1.92
C TYR A 95 -6.70 8.38 2.65
N THR A 96 -6.19 7.18 2.41
CA THR A 96 -4.95 6.72 3.06
C THR A 96 -3.75 7.53 2.60
N ILE A 97 -3.67 7.84 1.29
CA ILE A 97 -2.62 8.68 0.74
C ILE A 97 -2.63 10.06 1.41
N GLU A 98 -3.80 10.67 1.50
CA GLU A 98 -3.94 11.99 2.09
C GLU A 98 -3.55 11.99 3.58
N TYR A 99 -3.91 10.94 4.28
CA TYR A 99 -3.54 10.82 5.69
C TYR A 99 -2.02 10.66 5.85
N ALA A 100 -1.39 9.87 4.99
CA ALA A 100 0.06 9.71 4.99
C ALA A 100 0.76 11.04 4.70
N GLU A 101 0.22 11.82 3.76
CA GLU A 101 0.75 13.15 3.46
C GLU A 101 0.64 14.07 4.67
N LYS A 102 -0.50 14.02 5.35
CA LYS A 102 -0.73 14.84 6.54
C LYS A 102 0.28 14.54 7.64
N LEU A 103 0.62 13.27 7.81
CA LEU A 103 1.58 12.84 8.82
C LEU A 103 3.03 12.89 8.31
N GLU A 104 3.24 13.34 7.09
CA GLU A 104 4.57 13.46 6.49
C GLU A 104 5.31 12.12 6.40
N ILE A 105 4.56 11.05 6.17
CA ILE A 105 5.15 9.73 5.94
C ILE A 105 5.74 9.70 4.53
N PRO A 106 6.98 9.23 4.34
CA PRO A 106 7.53 9.03 2.99
C PRO A 106 6.59 8.19 2.15
N LEU A 107 6.25 8.67 0.96
CA LEU A 107 5.16 8.14 0.17
C LEU A 107 5.55 7.98 -1.29
N LYS A 108 5.20 6.83 -1.87
CA LYS A 108 5.35 6.58 -3.29
C LYS A 108 4.01 6.10 -3.82
N VAL A 109 3.47 6.82 -4.80
CA VAL A 109 2.21 6.45 -5.43
C VAL A 109 2.50 5.87 -6.80
N ILE A 110 2.09 4.63 -7.01
CA ILE A 110 2.27 3.94 -8.28
C ILE A 110 0.93 3.95 -9.00
N SER A 111 0.89 4.57 -10.17
CA SER A 111 -0.32 4.60 -10.97
C SER A 111 -0.58 3.23 -11.57
N ILE A 112 -1.80 2.76 -11.40
CA ILE A 112 -2.24 1.52 -12.02
C ILE A 112 -3.47 1.83 -12.86
N GLN A 113 -3.73 0.99 -13.85
CA GLN A 113 -4.86 1.19 -14.75
C GLN A 113 -5.71 -0.05 -14.80
N SER A 114 -7.01 0.18 -14.95
CA SER A 114 -7.95 -0.90 -15.16
C SER A 114 -7.99 -1.33 -16.63
N SER A 115 -7.46 -0.50 -17.52
CA SER A 115 -7.44 -0.78 -18.96
C SER A 115 -6.02 -1.09 -19.43
N PRO A 116 -5.80 -2.22 -20.11
CA PRO A 116 -4.47 -2.54 -20.62
C PRO A 116 -4.08 -1.73 -21.84
N LEU A 117 -4.97 -0.92 -22.37
CA LEU A 117 -4.70 -0.14 -23.58
C LEU A 117 -3.85 1.08 -23.32
N GLU A 118 -3.80 1.52 -22.09
CA GLU A 118 -2.99 2.69 -21.75
C GLU A 118 -1.53 2.29 -21.67
N GLY A 119 -0.68 3.03 -22.34
CA GLY A 119 0.71 2.65 -22.46
C GLY A 119 1.52 2.89 -21.20
N GLU A 120 1.48 4.08 -20.69
CA GLU A 120 2.35 4.48 -19.60
C GLU A 120 1.60 4.83 -18.34
N ASN A 121 2.13 4.36 -17.23
CA ASN A 121 1.63 4.74 -15.93
C ASN A 121 2.69 5.56 -15.24
N PRO A 122 2.56 6.89 -15.23
CA PRO A 122 3.55 7.70 -14.54
C PRO A 122 3.56 7.37 -13.06
N GLU A 123 4.74 7.37 -12.49
CA GLU A 123 4.93 7.13 -11.08
C GLU A 123 5.17 8.46 -10.39
N ILE A 124 4.47 8.68 -9.30
CA ILE A 124 4.61 9.90 -8.52
C ILE A 124 5.37 9.54 -7.26
N PHE A 125 6.52 10.15 -7.07
CA PHE A 125 7.39 9.80 -5.95
C PHE A 125 7.48 10.92 -4.94
N ARG A 126 7.49 10.51 -3.68
CA ARG A 126 7.96 11.33 -2.59
C ARG A 126 8.97 10.47 -1.87
N GLU A 127 10.19 10.51 -2.38
CA GLU A 127 11.20 9.51 -2.07
C GLU A 127 11.87 9.66 -0.72
N GLU A 128 11.55 10.69 0.00
CA GLU A 128 12.17 10.93 1.30
C GLU A 128 11.98 9.71 2.21
N GLY A 129 13.07 9.20 2.72
CA GLY A 129 13.03 8.09 3.64
C GLY A 129 12.95 6.71 3.01
N PHE A 130 12.86 6.61 1.68
CA PHE A 130 12.89 5.31 1.02
C PHE A 130 14.33 4.87 0.74
N SER A 131 14.58 3.57 0.97
CA SER A 131 15.87 2.96 0.64
C SER A 131 15.71 2.19 -0.65
N VAL A 132 16.51 2.53 -1.65
CA VAL A 132 16.45 1.93 -2.98
C VAL A 132 17.74 1.21 -3.26
N LYS A 133 17.62 0.02 -3.84
CA LYS A 133 18.79 -0.79 -4.22
C LYS A 133 19.58 -0.16 -5.35
#